data_31c91fcbee65bb91ef3ee20290951a90
#
_entry.id   31c91fcbee65bb91ef3ee20290951a90
#
_cell.length_a   1.000
_cell.length_b   1.000
_cell.length_c   1.000
_cell.angle_alpha   90.00
_cell.angle_beta   90.00
_cell.angle_gamma   90.00
#
_symmetry.space_group_name_H-M   'P 1'
#
loop_
_entity.id
_entity.type
_entity.pdbx_description
1 polymer ?
#
loop_
_entity_poly.entity_id
_entity_poly.type
_entity_poly.pdbx_seq_one_letter_code
_entity_poly.pdbx_strand_id
1 'polypeptide(L)'
;MKDVLLDYGVTYLNVELPDTAIILRYGQHYNDPPKVDPIATTRNALDNPIGLPPLKELAGPNKTAVIVFPDRVKGGAHPNAHRRISIPMILSDLIDGGCHLKNITLLCAQGLHRRNTYEEWLWYLGSEIVDNFWPDRILNHDAEGPDLLTLEDDLMGNSVQTNQLVAKADISILIGHCAGNPYGGFSGGYKMLVTGLAGAKSIASHHIPKTMYRKDWLGGAKKSKMRDQFQSIGMAIESQLEKSFFAIDAVIGKTAEILDVKAGRIEEVEKATWPLADKRTNITLQDLSQPADILLIGLPRDFHYGPGMGTNPILMSLGIGVQFSRCAHALRPDPVIIAIAACDGWFNDSWFPSYETTYNALQKFSSAEEFLSSNKAAQISCDSEFCFSYSNRYTYHPFHAMSMTSGGSVPLKWCSQVYIVGARKPIYARGMGYRTMSTFEAALSDAKRYTGKNPRILCTPECFSGGMPVNVSSL
;
A
#
# COMPACT_ATOMS: atom_id res chain seq x y z
N MET A 1 -17.41 -7.36 31.19
CA MET A 1 -16.86 -6.25 30.38
C MET A 1 -15.36 -6.49 30.16
N LYS A 2 -14.83 -6.14 28.99
CA LYS A 2 -13.40 -6.28 28.63
C LYS A 2 -12.81 -4.89 28.43
N ASP A 3 -11.74 -4.55 29.15
CA ASP A 3 -10.98 -3.33 28.93
C ASP A 3 -10.07 -3.51 27.71
N VAL A 4 -10.09 -2.55 26.79
CA VAL A 4 -9.29 -2.57 25.57
C VAL A 4 -8.62 -1.21 25.34
N LEU A 5 -7.31 -1.23 25.24
CA LEU A 5 -6.53 -0.08 24.80
C LEU A 5 -6.54 -0.01 23.27
N LEU A 6 -6.95 1.13 22.73
CA LEU A 6 -6.98 1.43 21.30
C LEU A 6 -5.99 2.53 20.98
N ASP A 7 -5.28 2.41 19.87
CA ASP A 7 -4.43 3.49 19.36
C ASP A 7 -5.20 4.82 19.26
N TYR A 8 -4.63 5.90 19.80
CA TYR A 8 -5.20 7.25 19.77
C TYR A 8 -4.09 8.29 19.62
N GLY A 9 -3.76 8.64 18.40
CA GLY A 9 -2.66 9.57 18.13
C GLY A 9 -1.32 9.02 18.63
N VAL A 10 -0.70 9.72 19.59
CA VAL A 10 0.59 9.30 20.22
C VAL A 10 0.38 8.55 21.55
N THR A 11 -0.86 8.22 21.91
CA THR A 11 -1.26 7.57 23.14
C THR A 11 -2.35 6.52 22.87
N TYR A 12 -2.98 6.03 23.90
CA TYR A 12 -4.07 5.06 23.83
C TYR A 12 -5.32 5.61 24.52
N LEU A 13 -6.48 5.16 24.03
CA LEU A 13 -7.76 5.34 24.69
C LEU A 13 -8.25 4.00 25.22
N ASN A 14 -8.59 3.92 26.52
CA ASN A 14 -9.21 2.74 27.09
C ASN A 14 -10.72 2.77 26.84
N VAL A 15 -11.30 1.66 26.38
CA VAL A 15 -12.73 1.47 26.21
C VAL A 15 -13.17 0.17 26.86
N GLU A 16 -14.37 0.18 27.47
CA GLU A 16 -15.00 -1.01 27.99
C GLU A 16 -15.92 -1.65 26.93
N LEU A 17 -15.67 -2.90 26.59
CA LEU A 17 -16.45 -3.66 25.62
C LEU A 17 -17.27 -4.77 26.31
N PRO A 18 -18.45 -5.12 25.73
CA PRO A 18 -19.17 -6.32 26.16
C PRO A 18 -18.31 -7.57 26.06
N ASP A 19 -18.53 -8.56 26.93
CA ASP A 19 -17.78 -9.84 26.91
C ASP A 19 -17.94 -10.58 25.59
N THR A 20 -19.03 -10.32 24.85
CA THR A 20 -19.32 -10.86 23.52
C THR A 20 -18.51 -10.21 22.38
N ALA A 21 -17.80 -9.10 22.66
CA ALA A 21 -16.97 -8.45 21.64
C ALA A 21 -15.76 -9.32 21.29
N ILE A 22 -15.46 -9.41 20.00
CA ILE A 22 -14.27 -10.07 19.47
C ILE A 22 -13.16 -9.02 19.30
N ILE A 23 -12.04 -9.24 20.01
CA ILE A 23 -10.88 -8.34 19.97
C ILE A 23 -9.79 -9.05 19.20
N LEU A 24 -9.60 -8.66 17.94
CA LEU A 24 -8.64 -9.30 17.04
C LEU A 24 -7.20 -9.00 17.49
N ARG A 25 -6.42 -10.05 17.76
CA ARG A 25 -5.02 -9.93 18.20
C ARG A 25 -4.11 -10.89 17.47
N TYR A 26 -2.93 -10.39 17.11
CA TYR A 26 -1.83 -11.23 16.66
C TYR A 26 -1.37 -12.16 17.79
N GLY A 27 -1.02 -13.40 17.47
CA GLY A 27 -0.66 -14.41 18.47
C GLY A 27 -1.84 -15.19 19.05
N GLN A 28 -3.06 -14.66 18.92
CA GLN A 28 -4.29 -15.28 19.42
C GLN A 28 -5.20 -15.74 18.26
N HIS A 29 -5.52 -14.84 17.34
CA HIS A 29 -6.48 -15.10 16.26
C HIS A 29 -5.78 -15.37 14.93
N TYR A 30 -4.57 -14.88 14.76
CA TYR A 30 -3.74 -15.09 13.59
C TYR A 30 -2.26 -15.00 13.93
N ASN A 31 -1.45 -15.70 13.12
CA ASN A 31 0.01 -15.75 13.26
C ASN A 31 0.64 -15.73 11.87
N ASP A 32 1.90 -15.33 11.82
CA ASP A 32 2.69 -15.53 10.62
C ASP A 32 3.04 -17.02 10.46
N PRO A 33 3.18 -17.53 9.22
CA PRO A 33 3.82 -18.81 8.94
C PRO A 33 5.23 -18.89 9.55
N PRO A 34 5.81 -20.08 9.71
CA PRO A 34 7.17 -20.24 10.21
C PRO A 34 8.17 -19.41 9.40
N LYS A 35 9.10 -18.76 10.09
CA LYS A 35 10.20 -18.00 9.46
C LYS A 35 11.15 -18.97 8.75
N VAL A 36 11.75 -18.51 7.65
CA VAL A 36 12.78 -19.23 6.91
C VAL A 36 14.15 -18.56 7.14
N ASP A 37 15.22 -19.24 6.77
CA ASP A 37 16.52 -18.58 6.62
C ASP A 37 16.45 -17.63 5.42
N PRO A 38 16.53 -16.31 5.63
CA PRO A 38 16.31 -15.34 4.57
C PRO A 38 17.41 -15.37 3.51
N ILE A 39 18.66 -15.69 3.89
CA ILE A 39 19.81 -15.75 3.00
C ILE A 39 19.73 -16.99 2.12
N ALA A 40 19.58 -18.17 2.73
CA ALA A 40 19.49 -19.44 2.01
C ALA A 40 18.27 -19.48 1.08
N THR A 41 17.11 -18.95 1.53
CA THR A 41 15.88 -18.93 0.73
C THR A 41 16.01 -17.98 -0.47
N THR A 42 16.60 -16.79 -0.28
CA THR A 42 16.85 -15.84 -1.37
C THR A 42 17.83 -16.41 -2.38
N ARG A 43 18.93 -17.05 -1.91
CA ARG A 43 19.92 -17.69 -2.80
C ARG A 43 19.28 -18.79 -3.63
N ASN A 44 18.52 -19.68 -2.98
CA ASN A 44 17.81 -20.75 -3.69
C ASN A 44 16.83 -20.22 -4.76
N ALA A 45 16.13 -19.14 -4.48
CA ALA A 45 15.23 -18.52 -5.46
C ALA A 45 15.98 -17.96 -6.67
N LEU A 46 17.14 -17.34 -6.47
CA LEU A 46 17.98 -16.80 -7.54
C LEU A 46 18.70 -17.88 -8.35
N ASP A 47 19.06 -19.00 -7.71
CA ASP A 47 19.69 -20.15 -8.40
C ASP A 47 18.68 -20.97 -9.20
N ASN A 48 17.41 -20.95 -8.81
CA ASN A 48 16.34 -21.74 -9.44
C ASN A 48 15.14 -20.85 -9.83
N PRO A 49 15.32 -19.84 -10.67
CA PRO A 49 14.25 -18.94 -11.07
C PRO A 49 13.19 -19.66 -11.92
N ILE A 50 11.93 -19.26 -11.78
CA ILE A 50 10.79 -19.89 -12.47
C ILE A 50 10.57 -19.18 -13.81
N GLY A 51 10.64 -19.93 -14.91
CA GLY A 51 10.30 -19.44 -16.25
C GLY A 51 11.32 -18.50 -16.90
N LEU A 52 12.47 -18.29 -16.26
CA LEU A 52 13.61 -17.54 -16.80
C LEU A 52 14.92 -18.22 -16.38
N PRO A 53 16.03 -18.04 -17.14
CA PRO A 53 17.36 -18.48 -16.72
C PRO A 53 17.85 -17.71 -15.47
N PRO A 54 18.83 -18.25 -14.72
CA PRO A 54 19.54 -17.53 -13.66
C PRO A 54 20.15 -16.20 -14.16
N LEU A 55 20.23 -15.20 -13.29
CA LEU A 55 20.73 -13.87 -13.67
C LEU A 55 22.14 -13.88 -14.25
N LYS A 56 23.02 -14.76 -13.77
CA LYS A 56 24.39 -14.92 -14.30
C LYS A 56 24.42 -15.43 -15.75
N GLU A 57 23.39 -16.13 -16.22
CA GLU A 57 23.27 -16.58 -17.61
C GLU A 57 22.68 -15.49 -18.52
N LEU A 58 21.89 -14.57 -17.95
CA LEU A 58 21.33 -13.42 -18.65
C LEU A 58 22.35 -12.27 -18.78
N ALA A 59 23.31 -12.20 -17.85
CA ALA A 59 24.33 -11.18 -17.76
C ALA A 59 25.39 -11.31 -18.88
N GLY A 60 26.21 -10.27 -19.04
CA GLY A 60 27.30 -10.24 -20.00
C GLY A 60 28.04 -8.91 -20.01
N PRO A 61 29.24 -8.81 -20.61
CA PRO A 61 30.13 -7.65 -20.49
C PRO A 61 29.57 -6.36 -21.11
N ASN A 62 28.69 -6.50 -22.11
CA ASN A 62 28.06 -5.35 -22.79
C ASN A 62 26.60 -5.15 -22.36
N LYS A 63 26.12 -5.92 -21.39
CA LYS A 63 24.75 -5.82 -20.92
C LYS A 63 24.59 -4.70 -19.90
N THR A 64 23.46 -4.04 -19.96
CA THR A 64 22.99 -3.06 -18.96
C THR A 64 21.95 -3.72 -18.06
N ALA A 65 21.98 -3.38 -16.78
CA ALA A 65 20.99 -3.89 -15.83
C ALA A 65 20.39 -2.77 -14.97
N VAL A 66 19.09 -2.87 -14.71
CA VAL A 66 18.38 -2.01 -13.74
C VAL A 66 17.80 -2.88 -12.64
N ILE A 67 18.20 -2.61 -11.41
CA ILE A 67 17.65 -3.25 -10.21
C ILE A 67 16.66 -2.29 -9.60
N VAL A 68 15.39 -2.65 -9.68
CA VAL A 68 14.26 -1.90 -9.15
C VAL A 68 13.97 -2.36 -7.74
N PHE A 69 13.80 -1.43 -6.80
CA PHE A 69 13.50 -1.73 -5.41
C PHE A 69 12.40 -0.81 -4.86
N PRO A 70 11.61 -1.26 -3.86
CA PRO A 70 10.57 -0.45 -3.27
C PRO A 70 11.13 0.65 -2.36
N ASP A 71 10.40 1.74 -2.22
CA ASP A 71 10.74 2.89 -1.40
C ASP A 71 10.74 2.59 0.12
N ARG A 72 10.99 3.64 0.94
CA ARG A 72 11.10 3.56 2.39
C ARG A 72 9.84 3.05 3.11
N VAL A 73 8.65 3.24 2.52
CA VAL A 73 7.38 2.83 3.14
C VAL A 73 7.06 1.34 2.96
N LYS A 74 7.90 0.60 2.23
CA LYS A 74 7.68 -0.81 1.89
C LYS A 74 8.84 -1.70 2.33
N GLY A 75 8.56 -2.92 2.75
CA GLY A 75 9.53 -4.01 2.89
C GLY A 75 10.49 -3.94 4.10
N GLY A 76 10.28 -3.01 5.04
CA GLY A 76 11.11 -2.92 6.25
C GLY A 76 12.49 -2.28 6.02
N ALA A 77 13.22 -2.02 7.12
CA ALA A 77 14.55 -1.41 7.12
C ALA A 77 15.61 -2.19 7.94
N HIS A 78 15.21 -3.31 8.55
CA HIS A 78 16.15 -4.13 9.34
C HIS A 78 17.15 -4.87 8.43
N PRO A 79 18.30 -5.35 8.97
CA PRO A 79 19.35 -5.99 8.16
C PRO A 79 18.90 -7.18 7.32
N ASN A 80 17.88 -7.92 7.77
CA ASN A 80 17.30 -9.06 7.08
C ASN A 80 16.10 -8.69 6.19
N ALA A 81 15.87 -7.40 5.91
CA ALA A 81 14.84 -6.98 4.98
C ALA A 81 15.16 -7.46 3.56
N HIS A 82 14.14 -7.89 2.82
CA HIS A 82 14.29 -8.53 1.53
C HIS A 82 15.23 -7.78 0.57
N ARG A 83 15.05 -6.47 0.37
CA ARG A 83 15.91 -5.67 -0.52
C ARG A 83 17.37 -5.58 -0.07
N ARG A 84 17.65 -5.61 1.25
CA ARG A 84 19.03 -5.61 1.78
C ARG A 84 19.76 -6.90 1.52
N ILE A 85 19.04 -8.03 1.46
CA ILE A 85 19.60 -9.34 1.15
C ILE A 85 19.69 -9.54 -0.36
N SER A 86 18.63 -9.20 -1.09
CA SER A 86 18.52 -9.49 -2.51
C SER A 86 19.46 -8.65 -3.38
N ILE A 87 19.62 -7.34 -3.10
CA ILE A 87 20.46 -6.47 -3.94
C ILE A 87 21.92 -6.97 -4.01
N PRO A 88 22.62 -7.26 -2.91
CA PRO A 88 23.99 -7.80 -2.98
C PRO A 88 24.11 -9.11 -3.73
N MET A 89 23.14 -10.02 -3.55
CA MET A 89 23.14 -11.32 -4.26
C MET A 89 22.91 -11.14 -5.78
N ILE A 90 21.98 -10.29 -6.17
CA ILE A 90 21.71 -9.93 -7.57
C ILE A 90 22.96 -9.30 -8.21
N LEU A 91 23.62 -8.38 -7.48
CA LEU A 91 24.86 -7.75 -7.94
C LEU A 91 25.96 -8.80 -8.16
N SER A 92 26.15 -9.75 -7.22
CA SER A 92 27.10 -10.85 -7.38
C SER A 92 26.80 -11.66 -8.64
N ASP A 93 25.55 -12.10 -8.83
CA ASP A 93 25.17 -12.89 -10.00
C ASP A 93 25.38 -12.16 -11.33
N LEU A 94 25.06 -10.86 -11.39
CA LEU A 94 25.29 -10.05 -12.59
C LEU A 94 26.79 -9.88 -12.90
N ILE A 95 27.61 -9.64 -11.88
CA ILE A 95 29.06 -9.47 -12.02
C ILE A 95 29.72 -10.81 -12.40
N ASP A 96 29.34 -11.89 -11.74
CA ASP A 96 29.82 -13.24 -12.05
C ASP A 96 29.46 -13.69 -13.48
N GLY A 97 28.31 -13.21 -14.00
CA GLY A 97 27.89 -13.39 -15.38
C GLY A 97 28.57 -12.42 -16.38
N GLY A 98 29.51 -11.58 -15.91
CA GLY A 98 30.33 -10.68 -16.73
C GLY A 98 29.80 -9.25 -16.87
N CYS A 99 28.68 -8.88 -16.25
CA CYS A 99 28.18 -7.51 -16.30
C CYS A 99 29.10 -6.57 -15.51
N HIS A 100 29.45 -5.44 -16.08
CA HIS A 100 30.25 -4.44 -15.38
C HIS A 100 29.40 -3.64 -14.39
N LEU A 101 29.88 -3.42 -13.16
CA LEU A 101 29.18 -2.63 -12.13
C LEU A 101 28.75 -1.24 -12.62
N LYS A 102 29.55 -0.58 -13.49
CA LYS A 102 29.21 0.71 -14.10
C LYS A 102 27.97 0.68 -15.00
N ASN A 103 27.58 -0.51 -15.50
CA ASN A 103 26.40 -0.70 -16.35
C ASN A 103 25.15 -1.09 -15.53
N ILE A 104 25.26 -1.11 -14.20
CA ILE A 104 24.14 -1.44 -13.31
C ILE A 104 23.62 -0.17 -12.63
N THR A 105 22.32 0.03 -12.66
CA THR A 105 21.63 1.15 -12.00
C THR A 105 20.62 0.62 -10.99
N LEU A 106 20.53 1.25 -9.83
CA LEU A 106 19.48 1.05 -8.85
C LEU A 106 18.37 2.08 -9.06
N LEU A 107 17.11 1.65 -9.14
CA LEU A 107 15.96 2.53 -9.36
C LEU A 107 14.90 2.30 -8.30
N CYS A 108 14.60 3.34 -7.52
CA CYS A 108 13.55 3.29 -6.50
C CYS A 108 12.17 3.43 -7.13
N ALA A 109 11.33 2.40 -6.98
CA ALA A 109 9.96 2.34 -7.50
C ALA A 109 8.99 2.98 -6.50
N GLN A 110 8.90 4.29 -6.49
CA GLN A 110 8.10 5.06 -5.53
C GLN A 110 6.73 5.52 -6.06
N GLY A 111 6.51 5.50 -7.39
CA GLY A 111 5.27 5.99 -8.00
C GLY A 111 4.96 7.43 -7.57
N LEU A 112 3.79 7.65 -6.98
CA LEU A 112 3.35 8.97 -6.49
C LEU A 112 3.90 9.36 -5.11
N HIS A 113 4.70 8.50 -4.49
CA HIS A 113 5.31 8.83 -3.20
C HIS A 113 6.45 9.83 -3.39
N ARG A 114 6.79 10.52 -2.31
CA ARG A 114 7.89 11.47 -2.34
C ARG A 114 9.25 10.79 -2.60
N ARG A 115 10.18 11.52 -3.13
CA ARG A 115 11.55 11.06 -3.35
C ARG A 115 12.19 10.64 -2.02
N ASN A 116 13.07 9.65 -2.07
CA ASN A 116 13.89 9.25 -0.93
C ASN A 116 15.14 10.12 -0.87
N THR A 117 15.57 10.45 0.35
CA THR A 117 16.85 11.15 0.58
C THR A 117 18.01 10.15 0.63
N TYR A 118 19.24 10.67 0.57
CA TYR A 118 20.44 9.87 0.76
C TYR A 118 20.45 9.16 2.12
N GLU A 119 20.07 9.85 3.20
CA GLU A 119 20.02 9.31 4.55
C GLU A 119 18.95 8.19 4.68
N GLU A 120 17.83 8.32 3.96
CA GLU A 120 16.84 7.27 3.93
C GLU A 120 17.36 6.03 3.21
N TRP A 121 18.05 6.19 2.08
CA TRP A 121 18.70 5.06 1.42
C TRP A 121 19.72 4.38 2.32
N LEU A 122 20.58 5.14 3.02
CA LEU A 122 21.50 4.56 4.02
C LEU A 122 20.75 3.77 5.10
N TRP A 123 19.63 4.32 5.57
CA TRP A 123 18.84 3.68 6.63
C TRP A 123 18.28 2.32 6.21
N TYR A 124 17.68 2.20 5.01
CA TYR A 124 17.00 0.98 4.65
C TYR A 124 17.73 0.08 3.64
N LEU A 125 18.76 0.55 2.95
CA LEU A 125 19.63 -0.27 2.10
C LEU A 125 20.98 -0.57 2.76
N GLY A 126 21.52 0.36 3.54
CA GLY A 126 22.85 0.29 4.13
C GLY A 126 23.93 0.91 3.24
N SER A 127 25.03 1.36 3.88
CA SER A 127 26.16 2.03 3.20
C SER A 127 26.81 1.14 2.14
N GLU A 128 26.97 -0.16 2.41
CA GLU A 128 27.60 -1.11 1.47
C GLU A 128 26.93 -1.12 0.08
N ILE A 129 25.62 -0.89 0.02
CA ILE A 129 24.89 -0.78 -1.25
C ILE A 129 24.99 0.65 -1.78
N VAL A 130 24.64 1.63 -0.95
CA VAL A 130 24.48 3.03 -1.38
C VAL A 130 25.77 3.63 -1.90
N ASP A 131 26.91 3.42 -1.22
CA ASP A 131 28.20 4.01 -1.57
C ASP A 131 28.73 3.52 -2.93
N ASN A 132 28.29 2.35 -3.40
CA ASN A 132 28.64 1.82 -4.73
C ASN A 132 27.86 2.48 -5.89
N PHE A 133 26.74 3.17 -5.58
CA PHE A 133 25.84 3.70 -6.61
C PHE A 133 25.59 5.21 -6.51
N TRP A 134 25.81 5.81 -5.35
CA TRP A 134 25.68 7.26 -5.17
C TRP A 134 26.85 8.03 -5.83
N PRO A 135 26.60 9.22 -6.44
CA PRO A 135 25.30 9.87 -6.57
C PRO A 135 24.54 9.49 -7.86
N ASP A 136 25.20 8.89 -8.86
CA ASP A 136 24.70 8.92 -10.24
C ASP A 136 23.92 7.68 -10.67
N ARG A 137 24.02 6.57 -9.92
CA ARG A 137 23.45 5.28 -10.30
C ARG A 137 22.48 4.69 -9.30
N ILE A 138 22.04 5.49 -8.31
CA ILE A 138 20.89 5.19 -7.45
C ILE A 138 19.90 6.33 -7.61
N LEU A 139 18.75 6.02 -8.20
CA LEU A 139 17.80 7.01 -8.71
C LEU A 139 16.43 6.85 -8.07
N ASN A 140 15.71 7.95 -7.90
CA ASN A 140 14.29 7.98 -7.63
C ASN A 140 13.53 7.99 -8.96
N HIS A 141 12.50 7.17 -9.09
CA HIS A 141 11.56 7.29 -10.20
C HIS A 141 10.78 8.61 -10.10
N ASP A 142 10.49 9.23 -11.24
CA ASP A 142 9.65 10.43 -11.34
C ASP A 142 8.44 10.15 -12.24
N ALA A 143 7.24 10.18 -11.64
CA ALA A 143 5.98 9.90 -12.34
C ALA A 143 5.52 11.06 -13.26
N GLU A 144 6.20 12.20 -13.24
CA GLU A 144 6.04 13.36 -14.12
C GLU A 144 7.29 13.62 -14.98
N GLY A 145 8.32 12.79 -14.82
CA GLY A 145 9.63 13.03 -15.43
C GLY A 145 9.67 12.82 -16.92
N PRO A 146 10.70 13.40 -17.59
CA PRO A 146 10.90 13.24 -19.03
C PRO A 146 11.30 11.81 -19.42
N ASP A 147 11.72 11.00 -18.46
CA ASP A 147 12.13 9.61 -18.67
C ASP A 147 10.95 8.62 -18.64
N LEU A 148 9.74 9.08 -18.88
CA LEU A 148 8.57 8.24 -19.06
C LEU A 148 8.41 7.84 -20.54
N LEU A 149 8.27 6.54 -20.76
CA LEU A 149 7.86 5.98 -22.03
C LEU A 149 6.33 5.80 -22.00
N THR A 150 5.64 6.43 -22.92
CA THR A 150 4.20 6.21 -23.13
C THR A 150 4.03 5.14 -24.22
N LEU A 151 3.25 4.14 -23.90
CA LEU A 151 2.89 3.02 -24.75
C LEU A 151 1.41 3.13 -25.15
N GLU A 152 0.94 2.22 -26.02
CA GLU A 152 -0.49 2.13 -26.34
C GLU A 152 -1.28 1.68 -25.12
N ASP A 153 -2.51 2.18 -25.00
CA ASP A 153 -3.43 1.79 -23.92
C ASP A 153 -3.63 0.27 -23.92
N ASP A 154 -3.85 -0.29 -22.72
CA ASP A 154 -4.09 -1.73 -22.59
C ASP A 154 -5.49 -2.14 -23.08
N LEU A 155 -5.76 -3.44 -23.10
CA LEU A 155 -7.06 -3.99 -23.52
C LEU A 155 -8.25 -3.57 -22.63
N MET A 156 -7.99 -3.05 -21.43
CA MET A 156 -9.00 -2.51 -20.53
C MET A 156 -9.21 -1.00 -20.67
N GLY A 157 -8.45 -0.35 -21.56
CA GLY A 157 -8.48 1.10 -21.80
C GLY A 157 -7.75 1.90 -20.73
N ASN A 158 -6.81 1.27 -20.00
CA ASN A 158 -5.94 1.99 -19.08
C ASN A 158 -4.76 2.62 -19.84
N SER A 159 -4.36 3.82 -19.43
CA SER A 159 -3.14 4.44 -19.94
C SER A 159 -1.91 3.67 -19.47
N VAL A 160 -0.97 3.42 -20.38
CA VAL A 160 0.25 2.65 -20.13
C VAL A 160 1.47 3.53 -20.23
N GLN A 161 2.13 3.78 -19.11
CA GLN A 161 3.40 4.50 -19.02
C GLN A 161 4.35 3.76 -18.10
N THR A 162 5.63 3.71 -18.46
CA THR A 162 6.68 3.11 -17.63
C THR A 162 7.97 3.91 -17.72
N ASN A 163 8.89 3.68 -16.79
CA ASN A 163 10.19 4.33 -16.78
C ASN A 163 11.09 3.82 -17.93
N GLN A 164 11.72 4.72 -18.68
CA GLN A 164 12.57 4.38 -19.82
C GLN A 164 13.79 3.52 -19.44
N LEU A 165 14.33 3.65 -18.22
CA LEU A 165 15.48 2.85 -17.79
C LEU A 165 15.14 1.36 -17.82
N VAL A 166 13.98 0.97 -17.25
CA VAL A 166 13.56 -0.44 -17.27
C VAL A 166 13.14 -0.91 -18.66
N ALA A 167 12.64 -0.02 -19.51
CA ALA A 167 12.28 -0.36 -20.88
C ALA A 167 13.53 -0.63 -21.73
N LYS A 168 14.59 0.18 -21.57
CA LYS A 168 15.80 0.16 -22.42
C LYS A 168 16.90 -0.78 -21.92
N ALA A 169 16.99 -1.06 -20.61
CA ALA A 169 18.01 -1.95 -20.07
C ALA A 169 17.88 -3.38 -20.65
N ASP A 170 18.98 -4.06 -20.85
CA ASP A 170 18.96 -5.48 -21.29
C ASP A 170 18.32 -6.38 -20.26
N ILE A 171 18.58 -6.11 -18.96
CA ILE A 171 18.09 -6.90 -17.82
C ILE A 171 17.40 -5.94 -16.84
N SER A 172 16.12 -6.17 -16.58
CA SER A 172 15.37 -5.39 -15.58
C SER A 172 14.87 -6.32 -14.49
N ILE A 173 15.36 -6.08 -13.26
CA ILE A 173 15.09 -6.91 -12.09
C ILE A 173 14.19 -6.13 -11.13
N LEU A 174 13.04 -6.70 -10.78
CA LEU A 174 12.03 -6.07 -9.92
C LEU A 174 12.04 -6.75 -8.55
N ILE A 175 12.58 -6.09 -7.54
CA ILE A 175 12.54 -6.56 -6.16
C ILE A 175 11.22 -6.10 -5.56
N GLY A 176 10.33 -7.04 -5.29
CA GLY A 176 9.03 -6.78 -4.70
C GLY A 176 8.83 -7.53 -3.37
N HIS A 177 7.67 -7.33 -2.76
CA HIS A 177 7.23 -8.12 -1.63
C HIS A 177 5.75 -8.45 -1.78
N CYS A 178 5.38 -9.68 -1.50
CA CYS A 178 4.02 -10.14 -1.54
C CYS A 178 3.40 -10.04 -0.14
N ALA A 179 2.56 -9.05 0.04
CA ALA A 179 1.79 -8.82 1.27
C ALA A 179 0.39 -8.33 0.91
N GLY A 180 -0.58 -8.55 1.78
CA GLY A 180 -1.96 -8.13 1.55
C GLY A 180 -2.08 -6.64 1.26
N ASN A 181 -2.72 -6.30 0.15
CA ASN A 181 -3.04 -4.94 -0.25
C ASN A 181 -4.55 -4.81 -0.37
N PRO A 182 -5.20 -3.89 0.36
CA PRO A 182 -6.65 -3.83 0.45
C PRO A 182 -7.34 -3.53 -0.88
N TYR A 183 -6.68 -2.86 -1.82
CA TYR A 183 -7.26 -2.48 -3.12
C TYR A 183 -6.79 -3.36 -4.28
N GLY A 184 -5.52 -3.75 -4.26
CA GLY A 184 -4.89 -4.51 -5.34
C GLY A 184 -4.63 -5.98 -5.01
N GLY A 185 -5.25 -6.53 -3.97
CA GLY A 185 -5.04 -7.91 -3.54
C GLY A 185 -3.69 -8.10 -2.86
N PHE A 186 -2.62 -8.29 -3.62
CA PHE A 186 -1.25 -8.37 -3.12
C PHE A 186 -0.35 -7.27 -3.70
N SER A 187 0.70 -6.90 -2.97
CA SER A 187 1.83 -6.12 -3.50
C SER A 187 2.83 -7.03 -4.21
N GLY A 188 3.87 -6.46 -4.80
CA GLY A 188 4.84 -7.19 -5.63
C GLY A 188 4.37 -7.43 -7.07
N GLY A 189 5.12 -8.22 -7.81
CA GLY A 189 4.82 -8.59 -9.18
C GLY A 189 4.62 -7.39 -10.11
N TYR A 190 3.61 -7.47 -10.97
CA TYR A 190 3.27 -6.40 -11.90
C TYR A 190 3.04 -5.04 -11.24
N LYS A 191 2.63 -5.00 -9.95
CA LYS A 191 2.45 -3.72 -9.25
C LYS A 191 3.72 -2.88 -9.20
N MET A 192 4.90 -3.49 -9.23
CA MET A 192 6.18 -2.76 -9.29
C MET A 192 6.28 -1.92 -10.56
N LEU A 193 5.87 -2.46 -11.70
CA LEU A 193 5.84 -1.75 -12.98
C LEU A 193 4.72 -0.71 -13.04
N VAL A 194 3.50 -1.12 -12.72
CA VAL A 194 2.28 -0.35 -13.04
C VAL A 194 1.90 0.70 -11.99
N THR A 195 2.55 0.68 -10.83
CA THR A 195 2.36 1.68 -9.77
C THR A 195 3.70 2.31 -9.36
N GLY A 196 4.73 1.48 -9.20
CA GLY A 196 6.04 1.93 -8.73
C GLY A 196 6.86 2.69 -9.76
N LEU A 197 6.75 2.32 -11.03
CA LEU A 197 7.53 2.86 -12.16
C LEU A 197 6.66 3.52 -13.24
N ALA A 198 5.37 3.67 -12.99
CA ALA A 198 4.43 4.25 -13.94
C ALA A 198 4.33 5.76 -13.81
N GLY A 199 3.95 6.43 -14.89
CA GLY A 199 3.60 7.83 -14.88
C GLY A 199 2.29 8.10 -14.13
N ALA A 200 2.10 9.33 -13.65
CA ALA A 200 0.93 9.71 -12.86
C ALA A 200 -0.39 9.47 -13.63
N LYS A 201 -0.41 9.66 -14.94
CA LYS A 201 -1.58 9.37 -15.79
C LYS A 201 -1.96 7.89 -15.79
N SER A 202 -0.97 7.00 -15.89
CA SER A 202 -1.20 5.55 -15.82
C SER A 202 -1.72 5.14 -14.45
N ILE A 203 -1.12 5.66 -13.35
CA ILE A 203 -1.58 5.39 -11.98
C ILE A 203 -3.02 5.89 -11.79
N ALA A 204 -3.36 7.07 -12.33
CA ALA A 204 -4.70 7.63 -12.25
C ALA A 204 -5.76 6.75 -12.91
N SER A 205 -5.43 5.96 -13.94
CA SER A 205 -6.39 5.09 -14.63
C SER A 205 -7.00 4.00 -13.73
N HIS A 206 -6.29 3.58 -12.69
CA HIS A 206 -6.73 2.54 -11.76
C HIS A 206 -6.93 3.00 -10.30
N HIS A 207 -6.59 4.24 -9.93
CA HIS A 207 -6.83 4.80 -8.59
C HIS A 207 -8.01 5.80 -8.56
N ILE A 208 -9.14 5.41 -9.13
CA ILE A 208 -10.35 6.22 -9.28
C ILE A 208 -11.57 5.57 -8.58
N PRO A 209 -12.64 6.33 -8.27
CA PRO A 209 -13.84 5.81 -7.62
C PRO A 209 -14.44 4.57 -8.32
N LYS A 210 -14.47 4.56 -9.66
CA LYS A 210 -14.95 3.41 -10.45
C LYS A 210 -14.23 2.09 -10.13
N THR A 211 -12.97 2.15 -9.76
CA THR A 211 -12.17 0.99 -9.32
C THR A 211 -12.29 0.80 -7.81
N MET A 212 -12.17 1.87 -7.03
CA MET A 212 -12.03 1.83 -5.58
C MET A 212 -13.34 1.54 -4.82
N TYR A 213 -14.52 1.90 -5.36
CA TYR A 213 -15.83 1.76 -4.68
C TYR A 213 -16.51 0.41 -4.91
N ARG A 214 -15.81 -0.56 -5.45
CA ARG A 214 -16.35 -1.91 -5.67
C ARG A 214 -16.26 -2.74 -4.39
N LYS A 215 -17.15 -3.73 -4.27
CA LYS A 215 -17.13 -4.71 -3.15
C LYS A 215 -16.27 -5.95 -3.46
N ASP A 216 -15.99 -6.22 -4.73
CA ASP A 216 -15.33 -7.45 -5.18
C ASP A 216 -13.82 -7.51 -4.91
N TRP A 217 -13.21 -6.42 -4.50
CA TRP A 217 -11.81 -6.40 -4.08
C TRP A 217 -11.63 -6.67 -2.57
N LEU A 218 -12.74 -6.68 -1.83
CA LEU A 218 -12.71 -6.92 -0.39
C LEU A 218 -12.43 -8.42 -0.11
N GLY A 219 -11.34 -8.70 0.59
CA GLY A 219 -11.03 -10.02 1.11
C GLY A 219 -10.38 -11.02 0.15
N GLY A 220 -10.10 -10.68 -1.11
CA GLY A 220 -9.49 -11.64 -2.03
C GLY A 220 -8.63 -11.04 -3.13
N ALA A 221 -7.38 -11.46 -3.18
CA ALA A 221 -6.43 -11.04 -4.19
C ALA A 221 -6.86 -11.38 -5.62
N LYS A 222 -7.54 -12.49 -5.79
CA LYS A 222 -7.85 -13.11 -7.09
C LYS A 222 -9.03 -12.47 -7.85
N LYS A 223 -9.73 -11.49 -7.27
CA LYS A 223 -10.94 -10.90 -7.86
C LYS A 223 -11.01 -9.38 -7.75
N SER A 224 -9.90 -8.73 -7.45
CA SER A 224 -9.81 -7.27 -7.39
C SER A 224 -9.72 -6.70 -8.80
N LYS A 225 -10.64 -5.79 -9.16
CA LYS A 225 -10.56 -5.07 -10.43
C LYS A 225 -9.24 -4.32 -10.60
N MET A 226 -8.72 -3.74 -9.52
CA MET A 226 -7.42 -3.06 -9.57
C MET A 226 -6.30 -4.06 -9.86
N ARG A 227 -6.37 -5.30 -9.35
CA ARG A 227 -5.39 -6.34 -9.68
C ARG A 227 -5.47 -6.76 -11.14
N ASP A 228 -6.67 -6.91 -11.68
CA ASP A 228 -6.87 -7.20 -13.10
C ASP A 228 -6.28 -6.08 -13.98
N GLN A 229 -6.44 -4.80 -13.57
CA GLN A 229 -5.82 -3.67 -14.24
C GLN A 229 -4.29 -3.72 -14.15
N PHE A 230 -3.71 -4.07 -12.98
CA PHE A 230 -2.26 -4.24 -12.84
C PHE A 230 -1.72 -5.31 -13.78
N GLN A 231 -2.40 -6.44 -13.87
CA GLN A 231 -2.00 -7.51 -14.79
C GLN A 231 -2.13 -7.08 -16.25
N SER A 232 -3.25 -6.45 -16.63
CA SER A 232 -3.49 -5.98 -17.99
C SER A 232 -2.42 -4.96 -18.45
N ILE A 233 -2.15 -3.94 -17.62
CA ILE A 233 -1.11 -2.92 -17.91
C ILE A 233 0.28 -3.57 -17.96
N GLY A 234 0.61 -4.44 -16.99
CA GLY A 234 1.92 -5.10 -16.93
C GLY A 234 2.19 -5.99 -18.14
N MET A 235 1.20 -6.79 -18.55
CA MET A 235 1.28 -7.61 -19.76
C MET A 235 1.38 -6.76 -21.03
N ALA A 236 0.68 -5.62 -21.10
CA ALA A 236 0.79 -4.69 -22.21
C ALA A 236 2.21 -4.09 -22.31
N ILE A 237 2.85 -3.78 -21.17
CA ILE A 237 4.25 -3.32 -21.14
C ILE A 237 5.17 -4.42 -21.69
N GLU A 238 5.07 -5.67 -21.19
CA GLU A 238 5.91 -6.77 -21.64
C GLU A 238 5.73 -7.05 -23.15
N SER A 239 4.48 -7.06 -23.63
CA SER A 239 4.15 -7.32 -25.03
C SER A 239 4.66 -6.23 -25.96
N GLN A 240 4.44 -4.94 -25.64
CA GLN A 240 4.83 -3.83 -26.50
C GLN A 240 6.35 -3.59 -26.49
N LEU A 241 7.04 -3.97 -25.42
CA LEU A 241 8.50 -3.89 -25.34
C LEU A 241 9.19 -5.18 -25.83
N GLU A 242 8.43 -6.22 -26.16
CA GLU A 242 8.95 -7.56 -26.50
C GLU A 242 9.95 -8.06 -25.46
N LYS A 243 9.67 -7.80 -24.17
CA LYS A 243 10.61 -7.98 -23.06
C LYS A 243 9.94 -8.65 -21.86
N SER A 244 10.66 -9.61 -21.26
CA SER A 244 10.31 -10.17 -19.96
C SER A 244 11.11 -9.52 -18.84
N PHE A 245 10.45 -9.24 -17.72
CA PHE A 245 11.10 -8.72 -16.52
C PHE A 245 11.41 -9.85 -15.54
N PHE A 246 12.57 -9.76 -14.88
CA PHE A 246 12.94 -10.69 -13.84
C PHE A 246 12.40 -10.16 -12.50
N ALA A 247 11.45 -10.86 -11.90
CA ALA A 247 10.93 -10.52 -10.58
C ALA A 247 11.64 -11.34 -9.50
N ILE A 248 11.79 -10.76 -8.31
CA ILE A 248 12.12 -11.45 -7.08
C ILE A 248 11.25 -10.92 -5.96
N ASP A 249 10.28 -11.71 -5.53
CA ASP A 249 9.30 -11.32 -4.53
C ASP A 249 9.44 -12.15 -3.27
N ALA A 250 9.45 -11.49 -2.10
CA ALA A 250 9.35 -12.14 -0.82
C ALA A 250 7.92 -12.07 -0.26
N VAL A 251 7.41 -13.17 0.23
CA VAL A 251 6.25 -13.14 1.14
C VAL A 251 6.76 -12.68 2.50
N ILE A 252 6.18 -11.61 3.04
CA ILE A 252 6.65 -10.98 4.28
C ILE A 252 5.64 -11.09 5.42
N GLY A 253 6.19 -11.25 6.62
CA GLY A 253 5.45 -11.31 7.88
C GLY A 253 5.13 -9.93 8.47
N LYS A 254 4.70 -9.94 9.74
CA LYS A 254 4.21 -8.77 10.49
C LYS A 254 5.23 -7.62 10.54
N THR A 255 6.50 -7.91 10.76
CA THR A 255 7.59 -6.93 10.85
C THR A 255 8.53 -6.98 9.66
N ALA A 256 8.00 -7.39 8.49
CA ALA A 256 8.71 -7.56 7.23
C ALA A 256 9.78 -8.67 7.24
N GLU A 257 9.67 -9.67 8.13
CA GLU A 257 10.47 -10.89 8.04
C GLU A 257 10.12 -11.65 6.77
N ILE A 258 11.13 -12.28 6.18
CA ILE A 258 10.95 -13.14 5.01
C ILE A 258 10.33 -14.48 5.44
N LEU A 259 9.22 -14.83 4.80
CA LEU A 259 8.52 -16.10 5.01
C LEU A 259 8.72 -17.07 3.83
N ASP A 260 8.98 -16.55 2.63
CA ASP A 260 9.37 -17.27 1.43
C ASP A 260 9.90 -16.28 0.38
N VAL A 261 10.68 -16.75 -0.59
CA VAL A 261 11.15 -15.95 -1.73
C VAL A 261 10.98 -16.76 -3.01
N LYS A 262 10.47 -16.13 -4.05
CA LYS A 262 10.43 -16.67 -5.42
C LYS A 262 11.04 -15.68 -6.39
N ALA A 263 11.74 -16.21 -7.42
CA ALA A 263 12.33 -15.40 -8.47
C ALA A 263 12.01 -15.98 -9.85
N GLY A 264 12.07 -15.14 -10.88
CA GLY A 264 11.84 -15.54 -12.26
C GLY A 264 10.87 -14.60 -13.01
N ARG A 265 10.06 -15.15 -13.90
CA ARG A 265 9.04 -14.41 -14.65
C ARG A 265 7.95 -13.87 -13.71
N ILE A 266 7.53 -12.63 -13.90
CA ILE A 266 6.57 -11.94 -12.99
C ILE A 266 5.35 -12.82 -12.71
N GLU A 267 4.65 -13.28 -13.75
CA GLU A 267 3.42 -14.04 -13.62
C GLU A 267 3.61 -15.35 -12.83
N GLU A 268 4.72 -16.04 -13.06
CA GLU A 268 5.04 -17.29 -12.36
C GLU A 268 5.44 -17.04 -10.90
N VAL A 269 6.15 -15.95 -10.63
CA VAL A 269 6.49 -15.53 -9.26
C VAL A 269 5.21 -15.16 -8.47
N GLU A 270 4.27 -14.45 -9.09
CA GLU A 270 2.96 -14.16 -8.50
C GLU A 270 2.20 -15.45 -8.16
N LYS A 271 2.09 -16.38 -9.11
CA LYS A 271 1.42 -17.67 -8.89
C LYS A 271 2.07 -18.47 -7.74
N ALA A 272 3.39 -18.41 -7.63
CA ALA A 272 4.15 -19.16 -6.62
C ALA A 272 4.11 -18.53 -5.22
N THR A 273 4.01 -17.20 -5.11
CA THR A 273 3.98 -16.49 -3.83
C THR A 273 2.58 -16.35 -3.22
N TRP A 274 1.55 -16.22 -4.06
CA TRP A 274 0.18 -15.95 -3.60
C TRP A 274 -0.41 -17.01 -2.65
N PRO A 275 -0.19 -18.32 -2.79
CA PRO A 275 -0.75 -19.30 -1.85
C PRO A 275 -0.29 -19.08 -0.40
N LEU A 276 0.99 -18.74 -0.18
CA LEU A 276 1.50 -18.46 1.15
C LEU A 276 1.02 -17.08 1.64
N ALA A 277 0.99 -16.09 0.74
CA ALA A 277 0.46 -14.76 1.05
C ALA A 277 -1.03 -14.79 1.40
N ASP A 278 -1.84 -15.61 0.71
CA ASP A 278 -3.24 -15.85 1.04
C ASP A 278 -3.38 -16.46 2.45
N LYS A 279 -2.62 -17.51 2.72
CA LYS A 279 -2.63 -18.15 4.05
C LYS A 279 -2.26 -17.19 5.18
N ARG A 280 -1.32 -16.29 4.92
CA ARG A 280 -0.87 -15.28 5.88
C ARG A 280 -1.87 -14.14 6.02
N THR A 281 -2.56 -13.76 4.95
CA THR A 281 -3.36 -12.53 4.86
C THR A 281 -4.84 -12.77 5.17
N ASN A 282 -5.41 -13.89 4.76
CA ASN A 282 -6.84 -14.17 4.91
C ASN A 282 -7.09 -15.06 6.12
N ILE A 283 -7.88 -14.55 7.08
CA ILE A 283 -8.26 -15.28 8.30
C ILE A 283 -9.78 -15.40 8.41
N THR A 284 -10.24 -16.54 8.90
CA THR A 284 -11.65 -16.76 9.25
C THR A 284 -11.77 -16.86 10.76
N LEU A 285 -12.56 -15.96 11.36
CA LEU A 285 -12.77 -15.94 12.81
C LEU A 285 -13.78 -17.01 13.20
N GLN A 286 -13.31 -18.04 13.91
CA GLN A 286 -14.15 -19.16 14.37
C GLN A 286 -15.17 -18.71 15.42
N ASP A 287 -14.81 -17.71 16.23
CA ASP A 287 -15.67 -17.15 17.28
C ASP A 287 -16.75 -16.17 16.73
N LEU A 288 -16.68 -15.84 15.44
CA LEU A 288 -17.62 -14.95 14.75
C LEU A 288 -18.61 -15.76 13.89
N SER A 289 -19.54 -16.45 14.56
CA SER A 289 -20.57 -17.28 13.90
C SER A 289 -21.59 -16.49 13.07
N GLN A 290 -21.65 -15.18 13.26
CA GLN A 290 -22.51 -14.25 12.52
C GLN A 290 -21.71 -12.96 12.25
N PRO A 291 -21.88 -12.30 11.09
CA PRO A 291 -21.20 -11.03 10.78
C PRO A 291 -21.38 -9.99 11.88
N ALA A 292 -20.32 -9.21 12.15
CA ALA A 292 -20.35 -8.15 13.15
C ALA A 292 -21.17 -6.93 12.66
N ASP A 293 -21.83 -6.27 13.60
CA ASP A 293 -22.65 -5.08 13.36
C ASP A 293 -21.81 -3.79 13.41
N ILE A 294 -20.76 -3.81 14.24
CA ILE A 294 -19.87 -2.67 14.47
C ILE A 294 -18.42 -3.10 14.28
N LEU A 295 -17.68 -2.31 13.53
CA LEU A 295 -16.22 -2.35 13.48
C LEU A 295 -15.66 -1.22 14.36
N LEU A 296 -14.90 -1.59 15.38
CA LEU A 296 -14.21 -0.65 16.27
C LEU A 296 -12.71 -0.67 15.96
N ILE A 297 -12.13 0.50 15.67
CA ILE A 297 -10.72 0.64 15.30
C ILE A 297 -10.04 1.76 16.09
N GLY A 298 -8.73 1.63 16.34
CA GLY A 298 -7.86 2.68 16.86
C GLY A 298 -6.89 3.17 15.78
N LEU A 299 -6.62 4.48 15.74
CA LEU A 299 -5.70 5.07 14.78
C LEU A 299 -4.52 5.77 15.50
N PRO A 300 -3.27 5.29 15.30
CA PRO A 300 -2.09 6.00 15.77
C PRO A 300 -1.87 7.28 14.95
N ARG A 301 -1.04 8.19 15.46
CA ARG A 301 -0.71 9.43 14.73
C ARG A 301 0.08 9.14 13.47
N ASP A 302 1.06 8.27 13.59
CA ASP A 302 2.04 8.03 12.53
C ASP A 302 1.99 6.56 12.10
N PHE A 303 1.76 6.34 10.83
CA PHE A 303 1.84 5.03 10.21
C PHE A 303 2.07 5.18 8.69
N HIS A 304 2.40 4.11 8.03
CA HIS A 304 2.60 3.89 6.59
C HIS A 304 3.24 5.07 5.81
N TYR A 305 2.50 6.11 5.42
CA TYR A 305 3.01 7.20 4.57
C TYR A 305 3.80 8.28 5.31
N GLY A 306 3.77 8.30 6.62
CA GLY A 306 4.61 9.16 7.43
C GLY A 306 3.89 9.95 8.53
N PRO A 307 4.57 10.98 9.06
CA PRO A 307 4.10 11.72 10.22
C PRO A 307 2.75 12.39 10.01
N GLY A 308 1.86 12.22 10.97
CA GLY A 308 0.51 12.81 10.98
C GLY A 308 -0.51 12.07 10.14
N MET A 309 -0.19 10.90 9.59
CA MET A 309 -1.12 10.15 8.74
C MET A 309 -2.44 9.84 9.45
N GLY A 310 -2.43 9.48 10.75
CA GLY A 310 -3.65 9.17 11.50
C GLY A 310 -4.44 10.40 12.01
N THR A 311 -3.91 11.62 11.84
CA THR A 311 -4.52 12.87 12.30
C THR A 311 -4.87 13.84 11.18
N ASN A 312 -4.21 13.72 10.02
CA ASN A 312 -4.62 14.37 8.77
C ASN A 312 -5.98 13.84 8.34
N PRO A 313 -6.99 14.68 8.05
CA PRO A 313 -8.35 14.19 7.78
C PRO A 313 -8.46 13.24 6.59
N ILE A 314 -7.75 13.50 5.49
CA ILE A 314 -7.77 12.65 4.30
C ILE A 314 -7.06 11.30 4.59
N LEU A 315 -5.88 11.34 5.21
CA LEU A 315 -5.12 10.12 5.50
C LEU A 315 -5.73 9.30 6.64
N MET A 316 -6.33 9.94 7.63
CA MET A 316 -7.16 9.30 8.65
C MET A 316 -8.33 8.56 8.00
N SER A 317 -9.03 9.23 7.07
CA SER A 317 -10.12 8.64 6.30
C SER A 317 -9.64 7.40 5.51
N LEU A 318 -8.48 7.48 4.86
CA LEU A 318 -7.85 6.32 4.20
C LEU A 318 -7.63 5.18 5.19
N GLY A 319 -7.09 5.44 6.37
CA GLY A 319 -6.89 4.41 7.40
C GLY A 319 -8.18 3.68 7.75
N ILE A 320 -9.28 4.42 7.91
CA ILE A 320 -10.62 3.87 8.16
C ILE A 320 -11.07 3.02 6.96
N GLY A 321 -10.93 3.54 5.74
CA GLY A 321 -11.30 2.83 4.51
C GLY A 321 -10.53 1.52 4.30
N VAL A 322 -9.22 1.53 4.55
CA VAL A 322 -8.37 0.34 4.49
C VAL A 322 -8.81 -0.71 5.50
N GLN A 323 -9.07 -0.32 6.75
CA GLN A 323 -9.45 -1.28 7.79
C GLN A 323 -10.87 -1.81 7.59
N PHE A 324 -11.80 -0.97 7.14
CA PHE A 324 -13.12 -1.41 6.69
C PHE A 324 -13.00 -2.49 5.61
N SER A 325 -12.19 -2.25 4.61
CA SER A 325 -11.99 -3.16 3.49
C SER A 325 -11.48 -4.53 3.94
N ARG A 326 -10.51 -4.53 4.85
CA ARG A 326 -9.95 -5.76 5.42
C ARG A 326 -10.95 -6.57 6.23
N CYS A 327 -11.93 -5.91 6.83
CA CYS A 327 -12.93 -6.55 7.69
C CYS A 327 -14.29 -6.76 7.01
N ALA A 328 -14.47 -6.31 5.77
CA ALA A 328 -15.79 -6.26 5.13
C ALA A 328 -16.51 -7.60 5.06
N HIS A 329 -15.79 -8.73 4.92
CA HIS A 329 -16.37 -10.07 4.93
C HIS A 329 -16.73 -10.60 6.33
N ALA A 330 -16.28 -9.90 7.37
CA ALA A 330 -16.67 -10.18 8.75
C ALA A 330 -17.80 -9.26 9.24
N LEU A 331 -18.26 -8.33 8.40
CA LEU A 331 -19.26 -7.33 8.73
C LEU A 331 -20.59 -7.62 8.00
N ARG A 332 -21.70 -7.31 8.67
CA ARG A 332 -23.02 -7.35 8.01
C ARG A 332 -23.12 -6.30 6.88
N PRO A 333 -24.10 -6.40 5.99
CA PRO A 333 -24.46 -5.27 5.12
C PRO A 333 -24.79 -4.02 5.95
N ASP A 334 -24.37 -2.84 5.46
CA ASP A 334 -24.57 -1.54 6.12
C ASP A 334 -24.12 -1.52 7.60
N PRO A 335 -22.84 -1.88 7.90
CA PRO A 335 -22.33 -1.88 9.27
C PRO A 335 -22.13 -0.47 9.79
N VAL A 336 -21.84 -0.35 11.07
CA VAL A 336 -21.36 0.90 11.68
C VAL A 336 -19.85 0.80 11.91
N ILE A 337 -19.14 1.88 11.69
CA ILE A 337 -17.73 2.02 12.10
C ILE A 337 -17.64 3.02 13.26
N ILE A 338 -16.89 2.66 14.30
CA ILE A 338 -16.45 3.57 15.35
C ILE A 338 -14.92 3.60 15.31
N ALA A 339 -14.37 4.75 14.92
CA ALA A 339 -12.92 4.96 14.85
C ALA A 339 -12.48 5.90 15.99
N ILE A 340 -11.50 5.43 16.75
CA ILE A 340 -10.82 6.25 17.76
C ILE A 340 -9.68 6.97 17.06
N ALA A 341 -9.76 8.31 16.94
CA ALA A 341 -8.77 9.09 16.21
C ALA A 341 -8.63 10.53 16.73
N ALA A 342 -7.41 11.00 16.86
CA ALA A 342 -7.13 12.34 17.37
C ALA A 342 -7.57 13.46 16.41
N CYS A 343 -7.55 13.25 15.11
CA CYS A 343 -7.98 14.16 14.04
C CYS A 343 -7.81 15.66 14.39
N ASP A 344 -6.55 16.11 14.41
CA ASP A 344 -6.22 17.50 14.77
C ASP A 344 -6.14 18.45 13.57
N GLY A 345 -6.25 17.91 12.34
CA GLY A 345 -6.21 18.67 11.11
C GLY A 345 -4.80 19.12 10.71
N TRP A 346 -3.76 18.42 11.14
CA TRP A 346 -2.40 18.69 10.68
C TRP A 346 -2.13 18.02 9.33
N PHE A 347 -1.94 18.82 8.28
CA PHE A 347 -1.75 18.32 6.92
C PHE A 347 -0.31 17.92 6.59
N ASN A 348 0.68 18.31 7.38
CA ASN A 348 2.11 18.08 7.10
C ASN A 348 2.52 18.60 5.71
N ASP A 349 2.43 19.91 5.49
CA ASP A 349 2.62 20.56 4.19
C ASP A 349 4.02 20.33 3.59
N SER A 350 5.04 20.05 4.42
CA SER A 350 6.37 19.71 3.94
C SER A 350 6.42 18.40 3.13
N TRP A 351 5.49 17.48 3.37
CA TRP A 351 5.38 16.21 2.62
C TRP A 351 4.15 16.16 1.72
N PHE A 352 3.04 16.78 2.16
CA PHE A 352 1.72 16.66 1.53
C PHE A 352 1.11 18.03 1.17
N PRO A 353 1.80 18.90 0.39
CA PRO A 353 1.38 20.29 0.19
C PRO A 353 0.01 20.44 -0.50
N SER A 354 -0.41 19.45 -1.29
CA SER A 354 -1.71 19.48 -1.97
C SER A 354 -2.90 19.08 -1.09
N TYR A 355 -2.66 18.54 0.11
CA TYR A 355 -3.73 17.92 0.92
C TYR A 355 -4.69 18.90 1.52
N GLU A 356 -4.22 20.03 2.06
CA GLU A 356 -5.11 21.08 2.57
C GLU A 356 -5.95 21.69 1.45
N THR A 357 -5.34 21.95 0.28
CA THR A 357 -6.05 22.41 -0.91
C THR A 357 -7.14 21.43 -1.36
N THR A 358 -6.82 20.13 -1.36
CA THR A 358 -7.76 19.06 -1.67
C THR A 358 -8.90 18.99 -0.67
N TYR A 359 -8.60 19.03 0.64
CA TYR A 359 -9.60 19.02 1.69
C TYR A 359 -10.56 20.22 1.57
N ASN A 360 -10.03 21.43 1.40
CA ASN A 360 -10.83 22.66 1.26
C ASN A 360 -11.69 22.66 -0.02
N ALA A 361 -11.17 22.08 -1.11
CA ALA A 361 -11.95 21.94 -2.35
C ALA A 361 -13.10 20.93 -2.17
N LEU A 362 -12.85 19.79 -1.51
CA LEU A 362 -13.86 18.77 -1.22
C LEU A 362 -15.09 19.35 -0.49
N GLN A 363 -14.91 20.35 0.40
CA GLN A 363 -16.00 20.97 1.15
C GLN A 363 -17.07 21.67 0.27
N LYS A 364 -16.80 21.87 -1.01
CA LYS A 364 -17.69 22.54 -1.98
C LYS A 364 -18.57 21.56 -2.76
N PHE A 365 -18.45 20.27 -2.49
CA PHE A 365 -19.16 19.19 -3.19
C PHE A 365 -20.03 18.40 -2.22
N SER A 366 -21.09 17.78 -2.72
CA SER A 366 -22.00 16.98 -1.92
C SER A 366 -21.43 15.62 -1.50
N SER A 367 -20.41 15.13 -2.23
CA SER A 367 -19.74 13.87 -1.95
C SER A 367 -18.30 13.85 -2.46
N ALA A 368 -17.48 12.96 -1.92
CA ALA A 368 -16.15 12.71 -2.42
C ALA A 368 -16.15 12.16 -3.87
N GLU A 369 -17.15 11.37 -4.25
CA GLU A 369 -17.29 10.84 -5.61
C GLU A 369 -17.54 11.95 -6.64
N GLU A 370 -18.41 12.90 -6.30
CA GLU A 370 -18.65 14.09 -7.12
C GLU A 370 -17.39 14.95 -7.25
N PHE A 371 -16.73 15.24 -6.13
CA PHE A 371 -15.48 15.99 -6.13
C PHE A 371 -14.41 15.33 -7.02
N LEU A 372 -14.15 14.03 -6.81
CA LEU A 372 -13.11 13.29 -7.54
C LEU A 372 -13.39 13.19 -9.04
N SER A 373 -14.64 13.31 -9.47
CA SER A 373 -15.04 13.33 -10.88
C SER A 373 -15.08 14.75 -11.48
N SER A 374 -14.75 15.78 -10.70
CA SER A 374 -14.86 17.17 -11.10
C SER A 374 -13.60 17.70 -11.78
N ASN A 375 -13.76 18.75 -12.59
CA ASN A 375 -12.63 19.51 -13.14
C ASN A 375 -11.73 20.09 -12.03
N LYS A 376 -12.27 20.35 -10.83
CA LYS A 376 -11.47 20.89 -9.72
C LYS A 376 -10.47 19.88 -9.19
N ALA A 377 -10.85 18.63 -9.06
CA ALA A 377 -9.92 17.54 -8.69
C ALA A 377 -8.84 17.36 -9.75
N ALA A 378 -9.22 17.38 -11.03
CA ALA A 378 -8.26 17.31 -12.13
C ALA A 378 -7.26 18.49 -12.12
N GLN A 379 -7.73 19.73 -11.90
CA GLN A 379 -6.87 20.91 -11.78
C GLN A 379 -5.85 20.79 -10.65
N ILE A 380 -6.26 20.33 -9.46
CA ILE A 380 -5.36 20.14 -8.32
C ILE A 380 -4.35 19.03 -8.63
N SER A 381 -4.79 17.94 -9.27
CA SER A 381 -3.94 16.79 -9.60
C SER A 381 -2.82 17.13 -10.61
N CYS A 382 -3.05 18.13 -11.46
CA CYS A 382 -2.11 18.58 -12.49
C CYS A 382 -1.58 20.00 -12.21
N ASP A 383 -1.69 20.49 -10.96
CA ASP A 383 -1.18 21.80 -10.59
C ASP A 383 0.34 21.84 -10.75
N SER A 384 0.82 22.81 -11.52
CA SER A 384 2.23 22.87 -11.93
C SER A 384 3.19 23.10 -10.75
N GLU A 385 2.77 23.81 -9.71
CA GLU A 385 3.62 24.04 -8.52
C GLU A 385 3.73 22.77 -7.68
N PHE A 386 2.62 22.04 -7.48
CA PHE A 386 2.64 20.78 -6.76
C PHE A 386 3.40 19.70 -7.55
N CYS A 387 3.21 19.59 -8.86
CA CYS A 387 3.99 18.67 -9.71
C CYS A 387 5.48 19.01 -9.72
N PHE A 388 5.84 20.29 -9.83
CA PHE A 388 7.23 20.72 -9.71
C PHE A 388 7.83 20.37 -8.33
N SER A 389 7.06 20.58 -7.25
CA SER A 389 7.49 20.23 -5.90
C SER A 389 7.73 18.73 -5.75
N TYR A 390 6.86 17.90 -6.33
CA TYR A 390 7.04 16.45 -6.36
C TYR A 390 8.33 16.03 -7.09
N SER A 391 8.56 16.52 -8.29
CA SER A 391 9.72 16.14 -9.11
C SER A 391 11.05 16.69 -8.57
N ASN A 392 11.05 17.86 -7.88
CA ASN A 392 12.27 18.57 -7.52
C ASN A 392 12.53 18.70 -6.01
N ARG A 393 11.54 18.35 -5.17
CA ARG A 393 11.64 18.39 -3.70
C ARG A 393 11.29 17.02 -3.12
N TYR A 394 10.97 16.97 -1.84
CA TYR A 394 10.61 15.74 -1.12
C TYR A 394 9.13 15.75 -0.74
N THR A 395 8.25 15.96 -1.73
CA THR A 395 6.80 15.98 -1.53
C THR A 395 6.09 14.86 -2.30
N TYR A 396 4.93 14.45 -1.80
CA TYR A 396 4.06 13.52 -2.52
C TYR A 396 3.41 14.20 -3.72
N HIS A 397 3.17 13.43 -4.77
CA HIS A 397 2.48 13.90 -5.97
C HIS A 397 1.05 14.40 -5.64
N PRO A 398 0.54 15.48 -6.27
CA PRO A 398 -0.79 16.01 -5.95
C PRO A 398 -1.93 15.01 -6.17
N PHE A 399 -1.85 14.15 -7.17
CA PHE A 399 -2.85 13.08 -7.38
C PHE A 399 -2.89 12.07 -6.22
N HIS A 400 -1.85 11.97 -5.39
CA HIS A 400 -1.86 11.11 -4.21
C HIS A 400 -3.00 11.50 -3.25
N ALA A 401 -3.28 12.79 -3.06
CA ALA A 401 -4.41 13.26 -2.24
C ALA A 401 -5.77 12.79 -2.78
N MET A 402 -5.95 12.77 -4.12
CA MET A 402 -7.17 12.26 -4.77
C MET A 402 -7.34 10.76 -4.55
N SER A 403 -6.28 10.00 -4.77
CA SER A 403 -6.26 8.55 -4.53
C SER A 403 -6.60 8.21 -3.08
N MET A 404 -6.02 8.93 -2.11
CA MET A 404 -6.29 8.71 -0.69
C MET A 404 -7.72 9.13 -0.29
N THR A 405 -8.24 10.21 -0.87
CA THR A 405 -9.65 10.62 -0.69
C THR A 405 -10.59 9.55 -1.24
N SER A 406 -10.30 8.99 -2.40
CA SER A 406 -11.07 7.88 -3.00
C SER A 406 -11.13 6.67 -2.08
N GLY A 407 -9.97 6.16 -1.63
CA GLY A 407 -9.92 5.02 -0.70
C GLY A 407 -10.57 5.28 0.65
N GLY A 408 -10.39 6.49 1.18
CA GLY A 408 -10.95 6.89 2.47
C GLY A 408 -12.47 7.06 2.48
N SER A 409 -13.08 7.41 1.35
CA SER A 409 -14.53 7.61 1.25
C SER A 409 -15.34 6.32 1.01
N VAL A 410 -14.69 5.19 0.78
CA VAL A 410 -15.35 3.89 0.59
C VAL A 410 -16.35 3.55 1.71
N PRO A 411 -16.03 3.73 3.01
CA PRO A 411 -16.99 3.45 4.09
C PRO A 411 -18.27 4.28 4.03
N LEU A 412 -18.21 5.51 3.53
CA LEU A 412 -19.40 6.37 3.40
C LEU A 412 -20.44 5.80 2.41
N LYS A 413 -20.02 4.97 1.49
CA LYS A 413 -20.90 4.30 0.52
C LYS A 413 -21.52 3.02 1.06
N TRP A 414 -20.87 2.35 1.99
CA TRP A 414 -21.22 0.99 2.38
C TRP A 414 -21.56 0.80 3.86
N CYS A 415 -21.46 1.85 4.67
CA CYS A 415 -21.77 1.82 6.10
C CYS A 415 -22.98 2.69 6.41
N SER A 416 -23.82 2.24 7.34
CA SER A 416 -24.94 3.06 7.84
C SER A 416 -24.43 4.33 8.52
N GLN A 417 -23.29 4.26 9.22
CA GLN A 417 -22.66 5.39 9.88
C GLN A 417 -21.18 5.14 10.16
N VAL A 418 -20.40 6.23 10.13
CA VAL A 418 -19.01 6.26 10.60
C VAL A 418 -18.87 7.33 11.67
N TYR A 419 -18.40 6.94 12.85
CA TYR A 419 -18.13 7.82 13.98
C TYR A 419 -16.64 8.00 14.18
N ILE A 420 -16.22 9.25 14.45
CA ILE A 420 -14.89 9.55 14.97
C ILE A 420 -15.03 9.95 16.43
N VAL A 421 -14.39 9.19 17.31
CA VAL A 421 -14.36 9.43 18.76
C VAL A 421 -13.04 10.09 19.13
N GLY A 422 -13.12 11.16 19.91
CA GLY A 422 -11.95 11.84 20.45
C GLY A 422 -11.27 12.84 19.47
N ALA A 423 -11.92 13.21 18.37
CA ALA A 423 -11.37 14.19 17.44
C ALA A 423 -11.04 15.51 18.16
N ARG A 424 -9.76 15.94 18.14
CA ARG A 424 -9.30 17.19 18.76
C ARG A 424 -9.86 18.42 18.07
N LYS A 425 -10.03 18.33 16.75
CA LYS A 425 -10.72 19.36 15.94
C LYS A 425 -11.82 18.70 15.11
N PRO A 426 -13.04 18.52 15.69
CA PRO A 426 -14.13 17.76 15.08
C PRO A 426 -14.56 18.24 13.68
N ILE A 427 -14.31 19.51 13.36
CA ILE A 427 -14.67 20.07 12.05
C ILE A 427 -13.97 19.34 10.89
N TYR A 428 -12.73 18.92 11.08
CA TYR A 428 -11.99 18.20 10.04
C TYR A 428 -12.55 16.79 9.76
N ALA A 429 -12.95 16.07 10.82
CA ALA A 429 -13.60 14.77 10.66
C ALA A 429 -14.99 14.92 10.02
N ARG A 430 -15.77 15.94 10.42
CA ARG A 430 -17.08 16.25 9.82
C ARG A 430 -16.95 16.65 8.35
N GLY A 431 -15.91 17.38 7.98
CA GLY A 431 -15.61 17.73 6.60
C GLY A 431 -15.29 16.53 5.70
N MET A 432 -14.93 15.38 6.29
CA MET A 432 -14.79 14.11 5.57
C MET A 432 -16.09 13.28 5.53
N GLY A 433 -17.23 13.85 6.00
CA GLY A 433 -18.53 13.17 6.03
C GLY A 433 -18.79 12.30 7.26
N TYR A 434 -17.95 12.37 8.31
CA TYR A 434 -18.08 11.54 9.51
C TYR A 434 -18.83 12.24 10.63
N ARG A 435 -19.53 11.49 11.48
CA ARG A 435 -20.03 12.00 12.76
C ARG A 435 -18.93 11.99 13.82
N THR A 436 -18.95 12.99 14.68
CA THR A 436 -17.99 13.11 15.79
C THR A 436 -18.68 12.92 17.13
N MET A 437 -18.09 12.13 18.01
CA MET A 437 -18.54 11.91 19.37
C MET A 437 -17.39 12.15 20.35
N SER A 438 -17.71 12.64 21.55
CA SER A 438 -16.71 12.90 22.58
C SER A 438 -16.20 11.63 23.25
N THR A 439 -17.06 10.61 23.39
CA THR A 439 -16.72 9.34 24.05
C THR A 439 -17.19 8.14 23.23
N PHE A 440 -16.58 6.99 23.49
CA PHE A 440 -16.97 5.72 22.90
C PHE A 440 -18.40 5.31 23.27
N GLU A 441 -18.81 5.52 24.52
CA GLU A 441 -20.14 5.18 25.03
C GLU A 441 -21.22 5.98 24.29
N ALA A 442 -20.98 7.27 24.03
CA ALA A 442 -21.89 8.10 23.25
C ALA A 442 -22.01 7.60 21.80
N ALA A 443 -20.89 7.24 21.18
CA ALA A 443 -20.87 6.67 19.83
C ALA A 443 -21.61 5.33 19.79
N LEU A 444 -21.34 4.42 20.75
CA LEU A 444 -21.99 3.12 20.86
C LEU A 444 -23.49 3.26 21.12
N SER A 445 -23.90 4.20 21.97
CA SER A 445 -25.32 4.48 22.24
C SER A 445 -26.07 4.95 20.98
N ASP A 446 -25.49 5.85 20.19
CA ASP A 446 -26.10 6.30 18.94
C ASP A 446 -26.06 5.21 17.85
N ALA A 447 -24.98 4.42 17.79
CA ALA A 447 -24.83 3.28 16.88
C ALA A 447 -25.94 2.23 17.04
N LYS A 448 -26.46 2.02 18.25
CA LYS A 448 -27.57 1.08 18.52
C LYS A 448 -28.86 1.44 17.78
N ARG A 449 -29.02 2.66 17.27
CA ARG A 449 -30.14 3.04 16.40
C ARG A 449 -30.09 2.35 15.04
N TYR A 450 -28.90 1.95 14.59
CA TYR A 450 -28.66 1.29 13.30
C TYR A 450 -28.48 -0.23 13.48
N THR A 451 -27.95 -0.66 14.64
CA THR A 451 -27.50 -2.05 14.86
C THR A 451 -28.40 -2.85 15.82
N GLY A 452 -29.33 -2.17 16.49
CA GLY A 452 -30.13 -2.78 17.56
C GLY A 452 -29.43 -2.71 18.92
N LYS A 453 -30.13 -3.21 19.97
CA LYS A 453 -29.72 -3.02 21.37
C LYS A 453 -28.44 -3.73 21.75
N ASN A 454 -28.17 -4.91 21.17
CA ASN A 454 -27.04 -5.78 21.51
C ASN A 454 -26.18 -6.03 20.27
N PRO A 455 -25.41 -5.01 19.78
CA PRO A 455 -24.60 -5.19 18.59
C PRO A 455 -23.43 -6.12 18.83
N ARG A 456 -23.09 -6.93 17.81
CA ARG A 456 -21.83 -7.69 17.75
C ARG A 456 -20.71 -6.75 17.34
N ILE A 457 -19.65 -6.70 18.11
CA ILE A 457 -18.53 -5.79 17.91
C ILE A 457 -17.30 -6.59 17.52
N LEU A 458 -16.72 -6.26 16.36
CA LEU A 458 -15.37 -6.65 15.98
C LEU A 458 -14.44 -5.48 16.28
N CYS A 459 -13.49 -5.69 17.15
CA CYS A 459 -12.52 -4.68 17.55
C CYS A 459 -11.12 -5.02 17.01
N THR A 460 -10.49 -4.07 16.32
CA THR A 460 -9.13 -4.18 15.81
C THR A 460 -8.25 -3.08 16.44
N PRO A 461 -7.76 -3.28 17.67
CA PRO A 461 -7.13 -2.22 18.47
C PRO A 461 -5.80 -1.74 17.92
N GLU A 462 -5.05 -2.61 17.22
CA GLU A 462 -3.67 -2.40 16.78
C GLU A 462 -3.56 -2.50 15.24
N CYS A 463 -4.55 -2.02 14.50
CA CYS A 463 -4.64 -2.28 13.07
C CYS A 463 -3.51 -1.65 12.23
N PHE A 464 -2.77 -0.69 12.77
CA PHE A 464 -1.63 -0.04 12.10
C PHE A 464 -0.33 -0.10 12.91
N SER A 465 -0.37 0.02 14.22
CA SER A 465 0.82 -0.08 15.09
C SER A 465 1.36 -1.51 15.21
N GLY A 466 0.47 -2.49 15.15
CA GLY A 466 0.81 -3.91 15.23
C GLY A 466 1.16 -4.60 13.90
N GLY A 467 1.21 -3.86 12.79
CA GLY A 467 1.51 -4.44 11.47
C GLY A 467 0.50 -5.49 11.02
N MET A 468 -0.78 -5.17 11.01
CA MET A 468 -1.88 -6.08 10.75
C MET A 468 -2.45 -6.00 9.32
N PRO A 469 -1.78 -6.55 8.31
CA PRO A 469 -2.34 -6.63 6.97
C PRO A 469 -3.10 -7.96 6.79
N VAL A 470 -4.17 -8.18 7.54
CA VAL A 470 -5.02 -9.37 7.39
C VAL A 470 -6.43 -8.98 6.97
N ASN A 471 -7.00 -9.76 6.05
CA ASN A 471 -8.40 -9.70 5.70
C ASN A 471 -9.18 -10.67 6.60
N VAL A 472 -10.29 -10.23 7.14
CA VAL A 472 -11.07 -10.94 8.14
C VAL A 472 -12.42 -11.33 7.56
N SER A 473 -12.77 -12.60 7.71
CA SER A 473 -14.12 -13.11 7.39
C SER A 473 -14.77 -13.75 8.63
N SER A 474 -16.10 -13.77 8.65
CA SER A 474 -16.87 -14.63 9.56
C SER A 474 -16.93 -16.06 9.01
N LEU A 475 -17.37 -17.01 9.86
CA LEU A 475 -17.69 -18.38 9.43
C LEU A 475 -18.76 -18.41 8.35
#